data_516d8cf1567439c62e8257cd1ec1ee34
#
_entry.id   516d8cf1567439c62e8257cd1ec1ee34
#
_cell.length_a   1.000
_cell.length_b   1.000
_cell.length_c   1.000
_cell.angle_alpha   90.00
_cell.angle_beta   90.00
_cell.angle_gamma   90.00
#
_symmetry.space_group_name_H-M   'P 1'
#
loop_
_entity.id
_entity.type
_entity.pdbx_description
1 polymer ?
#
loop_
_entity_poly.entity_id
_entity_poly.type
_entity_poly.pdbx_seq_one_letter_code
_entity_poly.pdbx_strand_id
1 'polypeptide(L)'
;MKKSIAGFTLIELMIALALGTIVTAAALMLFISGQRDIALQQASADIQSSGNFGLGFITKDIRLANLDAANTLLKKDTIYGGVVIATSNYPQSMQQAVSGKNVFSSSIGSTSNVKDPSNTSINSAQLVIQFKAQNDGFNCEGKAYTAGNYIVERYFLREDTGAGNEPNKPLGLACEATSYVDGGNAFNDTNFGSGSGQLIIRRVDYFHVLLNVSNDNNDVFKYLDINNYASDSTNLHINAVQIGLLVRSNDGLGSNNLRADQQYQVLNQSVVVNTDSNIKTPFLRKVIQQTVALRNAGLGISDTVTAAGGQ
;
A
#
# COMPACT_ATOMS: atom_id res chain seq x y z
N MET A 1 -25.47 75.43 -28.58
CA MET A 1 -25.20 75.12 -27.16
C MET A 1 -23.87 74.43 -27.07
N LYS A 2 -22.80 75.05 -26.54
CA LYS A 2 -21.49 74.44 -26.26
C LYS A 2 -21.65 73.66 -24.93
N LYS A 3 -21.59 72.35 -24.97
CA LYS A 3 -21.46 71.52 -23.73
C LYS A 3 -20.07 71.78 -23.15
N SER A 4 -20.02 72.37 -21.96
CA SER A 4 -18.80 72.43 -21.18
C SER A 4 -18.38 71.01 -20.74
N ILE A 5 -17.22 70.56 -21.17
CA ILE A 5 -16.60 69.31 -20.70
C ILE A 5 -15.93 69.69 -19.39
N ALA A 6 -16.48 69.25 -18.26
CA ALA A 6 -15.82 69.34 -16.95
C ALA A 6 -14.67 68.33 -16.91
N GLY A 7 -13.46 68.78 -16.69
CA GLY A 7 -12.28 67.92 -16.49
C GLY A 7 -12.30 67.31 -15.09
N PHE A 8 -11.71 66.10 -14.95
CA PHE A 8 -11.55 65.43 -13.64
C PHE A 8 -10.60 66.22 -12.72
N THR A 9 -10.96 66.29 -11.45
CA THR A 9 -10.09 66.86 -10.43
C THR A 9 -8.96 65.90 -10.05
N LEU A 10 -7.79 66.44 -9.63
CA LEU A 10 -6.65 65.63 -9.21
C LEU A 10 -7.02 64.70 -8.02
N ILE A 11 -7.87 65.17 -7.11
CA ILE A 11 -8.36 64.39 -5.97
C ILE A 11 -9.24 63.20 -6.38
N GLU A 12 -10.07 63.38 -7.40
CA GLU A 12 -10.96 62.38 -7.96
C GLU A 12 -10.14 61.26 -8.60
N LEU A 13 -9.06 61.60 -9.29
CA LEU A 13 -8.09 60.64 -9.87
C LEU A 13 -7.36 59.85 -8.77
N MET A 14 -6.93 60.52 -7.69
CA MET A 14 -6.27 59.87 -6.55
C MET A 14 -7.19 58.86 -5.83
N ILE A 15 -8.43 59.22 -5.60
CA ILE A 15 -9.44 58.36 -4.99
C ILE A 15 -9.73 57.16 -5.90
N ALA A 16 -9.89 57.39 -7.19
CA ALA A 16 -10.14 56.30 -8.14
C ALA A 16 -8.97 55.31 -8.20
N LEU A 17 -7.71 55.76 -8.17
CA LEU A 17 -6.53 54.91 -8.12
C LEU A 17 -6.47 54.13 -6.80
N ALA A 18 -6.72 54.78 -5.66
CA ALA A 18 -6.72 54.14 -4.36
C ALA A 18 -7.78 53.01 -4.27
N LEU A 19 -9.02 53.27 -4.71
CA LEU A 19 -10.07 52.28 -4.78
C LEU A 19 -9.74 51.16 -5.77
N GLY A 20 -9.19 51.51 -6.94
CA GLY A 20 -8.76 50.54 -7.96
C GLY A 20 -7.69 49.58 -7.44
N THR A 21 -6.71 50.09 -6.69
CA THR A 21 -5.66 49.20 -6.09
C THR A 21 -6.23 48.24 -5.01
N ILE A 22 -7.18 48.70 -4.19
CA ILE A 22 -7.83 47.88 -3.18
C ILE A 22 -8.64 46.73 -3.85
N VAL A 23 -9.42 47.04 -4.87
CA VAL A 23 -10.20 46.06 -5.62
C VAL A 23 -9.28 45.04 -6.31
N THR A 24 -8.19 45.50 -6.93
CA THR A 24 -7.21 44.65 -7.59
C THR A 24 -6.50 43.72 -6.57
N ALA A 25 -6.12 44.26 -5.41
CA ALA A 25 -5.51 43.46 -4.34
C ALA A 25 -6.46 42.37 -3.83
N ALA A 26 -7.74 42.69 -3.62
CA ALA A 26 -8.75 41.72 -3.22
C ALA A 26 -8.95 40.63 -4.30
N ALA A 27 -9.01 41.01 -5.56
CA ALA A 27 -9.13 40.06 -6.68
C ALA A 27 -7.90 39.13 -6.79
N LEU A 28 -6.70 39.61 -6.58
CA LEU A 28 -5.47 38.81 -6.56
C LEU A 28 -5.46 37.83 -5.39
N MET A 29 -5.91 38.24 -4.20
CA MET A 29 -6.02 37.29 -3.03
C MET A 29 -7.00 36.17 -3.31
N LEU A 30 -8.17 36.47 -3.89
CA LEU A 30 -9.15 35.43 -4.28
C LEU A 30 -8.58 34.50 -5.35
N PHE A 31 -7.86 35.05 -6.34
CA PHE A 31 -7.23 34.25 -7.39
C PHE A 31 -6.18 33.27 -6.80
N ILE A 32 -5.28 33.76 -5.95
CA ILE A 32 -4.25 32.92 -5.30
C ILE A 32 -4.90 31.84 -4.42
N SER A 33 -5.94 32.19 -3.67
CA SER A 33 -6.68 31.21 -2.86
C SER A 33 -7.31 30.12 -3.75
N GLY A 34 -7.97 30.51 -4.84
CA GLY A 34 -8.55 29.57 -5.79
C GLY A 34 -7.52 28.64 -6.43
N GLN A 35 -6.33 29.12 -6.79
CA GLN A 35 -5.25 28.31 -7.33
C GLN A 35 -4.77 27.24 -6.31
N ARG A 36 -4.67 27.63 -5.03
CA ARG A 36 -4.29 26.68 -3.96
C ARG A 36 -5.35 25.60 -3.75
N ASP A 37 -6.63 25.97 -3.79
CA ASP A 37 -7.73 25.00 -3.64
C ASP A 37 -7.77 24.00 -4.81
N ILE A 38 -7.54 24.48 -6.04
CA ILE A 38 -7.43 23.60 -7.22
C ILE A 38 -6.25 22.64 -7.07
N ALA A 39 -5.08 23.10 -6.65
CA ALA A 39 -3.90 22.27 -6.45
C ALA A 39 -4.16 21.19 -5.38
N LEU A 40 -4.83 21.52 -4.28
CA LEU A 40 -5.25 20.57 -3.23
C LEU A 40 -6.22 19.51 -3.77
N GLN A 41 -7.21 19.90 -4.56
CA GLN A 41 -8.17 19.00 -5.15
C GLN A 41 -7.50 18.04 -6.15
N GLN A 42 -6.60 18.54 -7.00
CA GLN A 42 -5.83 17.71 -7.93
C GLN A 42 -4.96 16.71 -7.19
N ALA A 43 -4.18 17.15 -6.19
CA ALA A 43 -3.35 16.27 -5.37
C ALA A 43 -4.19 15.18 -4.67
N SER A 44 -5.37 15.55 -4.18
CA SER A 44 -6.30 14.59 -3.56
C SER A 44 -6.85 13.57 -4.55
N ALA A 45 -7.20 14.00 -5.77
CA ALA A 45 -7.69 13.13 -6.83
C ALA A 45 -6.60 12.17 -7.32
N ASP A 46 -5.38 12.65 -7.49
CA ASP A 46 -4.21 11.84 -7.90
C ASP A 46 -3.89 10.74 -6.88
N ILE A 47 -3.88 11.08 -5.57
CA ILE A 47 -3.67 10.10 -4.51
C ILE A 47 -4.77 9.03 -4.53
N GLN A 48 -6.03 9.43 -4.68
CA GLN A 48 -7.16 8.48 -4.71
C GLN A 48 -7.11 7.60 -5.95
N SER A 49 -6.84 8.18 -7.11
CA SER A 49 -6.75 7.44 -8.37
C SER A 49 -5.62 6.43 -8.36
N SER A 50 -4.39 6.86 -8.06
CA SER A 50 -3.22 5.98 -8.02
C SER A 50 -3.31 4.94 -6.91
N GLY A 51 -3.80 5.33 -5.74
CA GLY A 51 -3.97 4.43 -4.60
C GLY A 51 -5.04 3.37 -4.84
N ASN A 52 -6.22 3.75 -5.32
CA ASN A 52 -7.30 2.79 -5.60
C ASN A 52 -6.94 1.85 -6.76
N PHE A 53 -6.29 2.38 -7.81
CA PHE A 53 -5.83 1.56 -8.92
C PHE A 53 -4.80 0.52 -8.46
N GLY A 54 -3.77 0.95 -7.73
CA GLY A 54 -2.74 0.05 -7.21
C GLY A 54 -3.29 -0.96 -6.21
N LEU A 55 -4.23 -0.55 -5.32
CA LEU A 55 -4.92 -1.48 -4.43
C LEU A 55 -5.76 -2.49 -5.19
N GLY A 56 -6.38 -2.10 -6.30
CA GLY A 56 -7.13 -3.00 -7.17
C GLY A 56 -6.26 -4.15 -7.70
N PHE A 57 -5.03 -3.86 -8.10
CA PHE A 57 -4.04 -4.86 -8.52
C PHE A 57 -3.71 -5.84 -7.40
N ILE A 58 -3.24 -5.33 -6.26
CA ILE A 58 -2.85 -6.16 -5.12
C ILE A 58 -4.04 -6.99 -4.61
N THR A 59 -5.23 -6.40 -4.55
CA THR A 59 -6.45 -7.09 -4.12
C THR A 59 -6.79 -8.27 -5.03
N LYS A 60 -6.62 -8.10 -6.35
CA LYS A 60 -6.81 -9.18 -7.32
C LYS A 60 -5.88 -10.34 -7.03
N ASP A 61 -4.60 -10.05 -6.81
CA ASP A 61 -3.58 -11.08 -6.61
C ASP A 61 -3.70 -11.75 -5.24
N ILE A 62 -4.02 -10.99 -4.18
CA ILE A 62 -4.33 -11.56 -2.85
C ILE A 62 -5.56 -12.50 -2.93
N ARG A 63 -6.56 -12.20 -3.75
CA ARG A 63 -7.71 -13.09 -3.96
C ARG A 63 -7.36 -14.39 -4.67
N LEU A 64 -6.27 -14.41 -5.46
CA LEU A 64 -5.74 -15.63 -6.07
C LEU A 64 -4.93 -16.45 -5.07
N ALA A 65 -4.38 -15.79 -4.03
CA ALA A 65 -3.66 -16.47 -2.96
C ALA A 65 -4.57 -17.51 -2.30
N ASN A 66 -4.04 -18.70 -2.08
CA ASN A 66 -4.76 -19.86 -1.54
C ASN A 66 -5.92 -20.40 -2.44
N LEU A 67 -6.03 -19.92 -3.68
CA LEU A 67 -6.98 -20.51 -4.66
C LEU A 67 -6.53 -21.95 -4.95
N ASP A 68 -7.46 -22.88 -4.88
CA ASP A 68 -7.24 -24.32 -5.08
C ASP A 68 -6.16 -24.96 -4.18
N ALA A 69 -5.87 -24.34 -3.02
CA ALA A 69 -5.04 -25.00 -2.01
C ALA A 69 -5.73 -26.26 -1.49
N ALA A 70 -4.95 -27.34 -1.37
CA ALA A 70 -5.44 -28.61 -0.86
C ALA A 70 -5.97 -28.52 0.58
N ASN A 71 -5.41 -27.58 1.36
CA ASN A 71 -5.85 -27.26 2.72
C ASN A 71 -6.66 -25.99 2.73
N THR A 72 -7.89 -26.05 3.20
CA THR A 72 -8.77 -24.90 3.38
C THR A 72 -8.35 -24.02 4.56
N LEU A 73 -7.66 -24.59 5.57
CA LEU A 73 -7.13 -23.83 6.72
C LEU A 73 -5.70 -23.40 6.44
N LEU A 74 -5.52 -22.13 6.12
CA LEU A 74 -4.21 -21.55 5.85
C LEU A 74 -3.48 -21.24 7.17
N LYS A 75 -2.65 -22.16 7.62
CA LYS A 75 -1.78 -22.01 8.81
C LYS A 75 -0.38 -21.54 8.38
N LYS A 76 0.42 -21.08 9.35
CA LYS A 76 1.77 -20.56 9.11
C LYS A 76 2.74 -21.55 8.49
N ASP A 77 2.46 -22.84 8.59
CA ASP A 77 3.27 -23.96 8.09
C ASP A 77 2.61 -24.72 6.93
N THR A 78 1.46 -24.25 6.45
CA THR A 78 0.74 -24.88 5.33
C THR A 78 1.61 -24.83 4.07
N ILE A 79 1.98 -26.00 3.55
CA ILE A 79 2.71 -26.13 2.28
C ILE A 79 1.83 -25.59 1.15
N TYR A 80 2.42 -24.79 0.26
CA TYR A 80 1.72 -24.04 -0.78
C TYR A 80 0.70 -23.02 -0.24
N GLY A 81 0.77 -22.65 1.04
CA GLY A 81 -0.12 -21.68 1.64
C GLY A 81 -0.04 -20.31 0.93
N GLY A 82 -1.21 -19.70 0.70
CA GLY A 82 -1.34 -18.48 -0.10
C GLY A 82 -0.60 -17.27 0.45
N VAL A 83 -0.36 -17.19 1.77
CA VAL A 83 0.52 -16.19 2.39
C VAL A 83 1.79 -16.88 2.84
N VAL A 84 2.92 -16.43 2.32
CA VAL A 84 4.23 -17.06 2.56
C VAL A 84 4.90 -16.40 3.76
N ILE A 85 5.03 -17.13 4.86
CA ILE A 85 5.56 -16.60 6.13
C ILE A 85 6.86 -17.29 6.51
N ALA A 86 6.99 -18.59 6.19
CA ALA A 86 8.12 -19.41 6.58
C ALA A 86 8.57 -20.33 5.43
N THR A 87 9.76 -20.91 5.59
CA THR A 87 10.32 -21.89 4.64
C THR A 87 9.39 -23.09 4.43
N SER A 88 8.62 -23.47 5.45
CA SER A 88 7.63 -24.55 5.40
C SER A 88 6.48 -24.33 4.43
N ASN A 89 6.20 -23.07 4.03
CA ASN A 89 5.19 -22.78 3.00
C ASN A 89 5.64 -23.19 1.60
N TYR A 90 6.94 -23.41 1.38
CA TYR A 90 7.47 -23.96 0.15
C TYR A 90 7.62 -25.50 0.26
N PRO A 91 7.48 -26.23 -0.84
CA PRO A 91 7.76 -27.67 -0.84
C PRO A 91 9.22 -27.95 -0.47
N GLN A 92 9.48 -29.13 0.08
CA GLN A 92 10.81 -29.50 0.58
C GLN A 92 11.89 -29.32 -0.49
N SER A 93 11.61 -29.59 -1.75
CA SER A 93 12.52 -29.38 -2.88
C SER A 93 12.95 -27.93 -3.05
N MET A 94 12.11 -26.96 -2.69
CA MET A 94 12.39 -25.52 -2.80
C MET A 94 13.08 -24.90 -1.58
N GLN A 95 13.10 -25.58 -0.43
CA GLN A 95 13.56 -25.00 0.84
C GLN A 95 15.01 -24.51 0.77
N GLN A 96 15.86 -25.20 0.03
CA GLN A 96 17.25 -24.76 -0.17
C GLN A 96 17.33 -23.49 -1.07
N ALA A 97 16.47 -23.39 -2.09
CA ALA A 97 16.44 -22.25 -3.00
C ALA A 97 15.96 -20.96 -2.34
N VAL A 98 15.15 -21.06 -1.28
CA VAL A 98 14.61 -19.92 -0.53
C VAL A 98 15.47 -19.52 0.68
N SER A 99 16.42 -20.36 1.06
CA SER A 99 17.30 -20.11 2.22
C SER A 99 18.15 -18.87 2.01
N GLY A 100 18.15 -17.96 2.99
CA GLY A 100 18.90 -16.70 2.94
C GLY A 100 18.33 -15.65 2.00
N LYS A 101 17.22 -15.91 1.33
CA LYS A 101 16.54 -14.95 0.47
C LYS A 101 15.44 -14.19 1.21
N ASN A 102 15.15 -12.98 0.76
CA ASN A 102 14.06 -12.15 1.27
C ASN A 102 12.73 -12.47 0.55
N VAL A 103 12.22 -13.67 0.78
CA VAL A 103 11.05 -14.24 0.08
C VAL A 103 9.92 -14.64 1.03
N PHE A 104 9.89 -14.04 2.22
CA PHE A 104 8.88 -14.27 3.24
C PHE A 104 8.17 -12.97 3.61
N SER A 105 6.91 -13.05 3.97
CA SER A 105 6.18 -11.93 4.53
C SER A 105 6.76 -11.53 5.90
N SER A 106 6.81 -10.23 6.18
CA SER A 106 7.34 -9.68 7.44
C SER A 106 6.71 -8.33 7.74
N SER A 107 6.51 -8.02 9.01
CA SER A 107 6.03 -6.69 9.45
C SER A 107 7.07 -5.59 9.28
N ILE A 108 8.35 -5.94 9.10
CA ILE A 108 9.49 -5.00 9.02
C ILE A 108 10.38 -5.28 7.80
N GLY A 109 9.78 -5.78 6.72
CA GLY A 109 10.51 -6.29 5.54
C GLY A 109 11.06 -5.23 4.60
N SER A 110 10.68 -3.96 4.72
CA SER A 110 11.11 -2.90 3.80
C SER A 110 11.24 -1.54 4.48
N THR A 111 11.87 -0.59 3.77
CA THR A 111 12.08 0.79 4.26
C THR A 111 10.78 1.58 4.40
N SER A 112 10.81 2.68 5.16
CA SER A 112 9.69 3.62 5.27
C SER A 112 10.17 5.05 5.43
N ASN A 113 9.23 6.01 5.31
CA ASN A 113 9.43 7.42 5.61
C ASN A 113 8.74 7.85 6.92
N VAL A 114 8.44 6.90 7.80
CA VAL A 114 7.71 7.18 9.03
C VAL A 114 8.45 6.73 10.28
N LYS A 115 8.02 7.28 11.39
CA LYS A 115 8.42 6.93 12.75
C LYS A 115 7.18 6.81 13.62
N ASP A 116 7.32 6.17 14.76
CA ASP A 116 6.29 6.17 15.78
C ASP A 116 6.18 7.54 16.48
N PRO A 117 5.13 7.80 17.25
CA PRO A 117 5.00 9.05 18.01
C PRO A 117 6.12 9.27 19.05
N SER A 118 6.84 8.21 19.44
CA SER A 118 8.01 8.27 20.35
C SER A 118 9.30 8.63 19.61
N ASN A 119 9.24 8.92 18.30
CA ASN A 119 10.35 9.30 17.44
C ASN A 119 11.28 8.14 17.02
N THR A 120 10.83 6.88 17.15
CA THR A 120 11.55 5.70 16.67
C THR A 120 11.18 5.39 15.21
N SER A 121 12.17 5.20 14.35
CA SER A 121 11.94 4.81 12.95
C SER A 121 11.24 3.46 12.87
N ILE A 122 10.21 3.37 12.06
CA ILE A 122 9.44 2.15 11.81
C ILE A 122 9.70 1.70 10.38
N ASN A 123 9.97 0.42 10.19
CA ASN A 123 10.06 -0.18 8.86
C ASN A 123 8.68 -0.54 8.33
N SER A 124 8.52 -0.54 7.02
CA SER A 124 7.32 -1.02 6.35
C SER A 124 7.27 -2.53 6.26
N ALA A 125 6.07 -3.06 6.16
CA ALA A 125 5.85 -4.47 5.93
C ALA A 125 6.34 -4.90 4.53
N GLN A 126 6.47 -6.20 4.38
CA GLN A 126 6.58 -6.92 3.12
C GLN A 126 5.53 -8.02 3.14
N LEU A 127 4.77 -8.14 2.08
CA LEU A 127 3.79 -9.21 1.88
C LEU A 127 4.28 -10.11 0.73
N VAL A 128 4.36 -11.40 0.98
CA VAL A 128 4.65 -12.40 -0.05
C VAL A 128 3.47 -13.35 -0.13
N ILE A 129 2.92 -13.48 -1.33
CA ILE A 129 1.81 -14.38 -1.62
C ILE A 129 2.23 -15.40 -2.67
N GLN A 130 1.55 -16.55 -2.69
CA GLN A 130 1.69 -17.53 -3.74
C GLN A 130 0.34 -18.14 -4.11
N PHE A 131 0.22 -18.55 -5.37
CA PHE A 131 -0.95 -19.26 -5.88
C PHE A 131 -0.56 -20.18 -7.04
N LYS A 132 -1.34 -21.23 -7.27
CA LYS A 132 -1.18 -22.09 -8.45
C LYS A 132 -1.96 -21.51 -9.60
N ALA A 133 -1.27 -21.22 -10.71
CA ALA A 133 -1.89 -20.68 -11.92
C ALA A 133 -2.82 -21.70 -12.56
N GLN A 134 -4.11 -21.40 -12.66
CA GLN A 134 -5.10 -22.26 -13.32
C GLN A 134 -5.07 -22.11 -14.83
N ASN A 135 -4.72 -20.92 -15.32
CA ASN A 135 -4.60 -20.57 -16.72
C ASN A 135 -3.31 -19.79 -16.94
N ASP A 136 -2.90 -19.70 -18.19
CA ASP A 136 -1.84 -18.77 -18.60
C ASP A 136 -2.24 -17.34 -18.28
N GLY A 137 -1.26 -16.49 -17.89
CA GLY A 137 -1.54 -15.13 -17.49
C GLY A 137 -0.29 -14.29 -17.33
N PHE A 138 -0.45 -13.15 -16.66
CA PHE A 138 0.63 -12.21 -16.38
C PHE A 138 0.69 -11.96 -14.88
N ASN A 139 1.91 -12.00 -14.32
CA ASN A 139 2.17 -11.66 -12.94
C ASN A 139 2.14 -10.14 -12.70
N CYS A 140 2.34 -9.70 -11.47
CA CYS A 140 2.31 -8.29 -11.09
C CYS A 140 3.38 -7.41 -11.77
N GLU A 141 4.44 -8.00 -12.33
CA GLU A 141 5.43 -7.29 -13.15
C GLU A 141 5.08 -7.24 -14.64
N GLY A 142 3.97 -7.85 -15.07
CA GLY A 142 3.59 -7.98 -16.47
C GLY A 142 4.34 -9.08 -17.24
N LYS A 143 5.08 -9.96 -16.55
CA LYS A 143 5.75 -11.13 -17.16
C LYS A 143 4.74 -12.28 -17.29
N ALA A 144 4.75 -12.95 -18.45
CA ALA A 144 3.88 -14.09 -18.70
C ALA A 144 4.24 -15.29 -17.82
N TYR A 145 3.23 -16.02 -17.38
CA TYR A 145 3.37 -17.33 -16.74
C TYR A 145 2.43 -18.35 -17.37
N THR A 146 2.76 -19.64 -17.20
CA THR A 146 1.97 -20.76 -17.73
C THR A 146 1.14 -21.42 -16.63
N ALA A 147 0.00 -21.97 -17.02
CA ALA A 147 -0.87 -22.77 -16.18
C ALA A 147 -0.08 -23.91 -15.50
N GLY A 148 -0.47 -24.26 -14.29
CA GLY A 148 0.15 -25.30 -13.47
C GLY A 148 1.37 -24.86 -12.65
N ASN A 149 2.02 -23.74 -12.98
CA ASN A 149 3.11 -23.18 -12.19
C ASN A 149 2.58 -22.51 -10.91
N TYR A 150 3.41 -22.54 -9.87
CA TYR A 150 3.20 -21.69 -8.70
C TYR A 150 3.81 -20.32 -8.96
N ILE A 151 3.00 -19.28 -8.81
CA ILE A 151 3.40 -17.88 -8.94
C ILE A 151 3.64 -17.34 -7.54
N VAL A 152 4.76 -16.66 -7.34
CA VAL A 152 5.13 -16.01 -6.07
C VAL A 152 5.30 -14.54 -6.34
N GLU A 153 4.61 -13.71 -5.56
CA GLU A 153 4.63 -12.26 -5.69
C GLU A 153 4.96 -11.62 -4.36
N ARG A 154 5.89 -10.67 -4.38
CA ARG A 154 6.40 -9.94 -3.23
C ARG A 154 6.08 -8.46 -3.34
N TYR A 155 5.32 -7.92 -2.41
CA TYR A 155 4.94 -6.51 -2.30
C TYR A 155 5.74 -5.86 -1.17
N PHE A 156 6.44 -4.76 -1.48
CA PHE A 156 7.33 -4.07 -0.54
C PHE A 156 7.58 -2.63 -0.97
N LEU A 157 8.04 -1.79 -0.04
CA LEU A 157 8.46 -0.44 -0.39
C LEU A 157 9.92 -0.42 -0.85
N ARG A 158 10.17 0.30 -1.92
CA ARG A 158 11.52 0.62 -2.40
C ARG A 158 11.59 2.05 -2.91
N GLU A 159 12.80 2.55 -3.07
CA GLU A 159 13.05 3.86 -3.65
C GLU A 159 12.70 3.90 -5.16
N ASP A 160 12.01 4.95 -5.56
CA ASP A 160 11.75 5.28 -6.96
C ASP A 160 12.94 6.08 -7.50
N THR A 161 13.93 5.38 -8.04
CA THR A 161 15.17 5.99 -8.57
C THR A 161 14.95 6.92 -9.76
N GLY A 162 13.77 6.86 -10.40
CA GLY A 162 13.37 7.77 -11.48
C GLY A 162 12.75 9.09 -11.04
N ALA A 163 12.61 9.31 -9.73
CA ALA A 163 11.85 10.42 -9.18
C ALA A 163 12.61 11.74 -9.05
N GLY A 164 13.91 11.76 -9.27
CA GLY A 164 14.75 12.94 -9.03
C GLY A 164 15.02 13.21 -7.54
N ASN A 165 15.62 14.38 -7.25
CA ASN A 165 15.91 14.80 -5.88
C ASN A 165 14.64 15.37 -5.23
N GLU A 166 14.00 14.58 -4.39
CA GLU A 166 12.90 15.02 -3.55
C GLU A 166 13.35 15.19 -2.09
N PRO A 167 12.73 16.14 -1.35
CA PRO A 167 13.08 16.38 0.07
C PRO A 167 12.84 15.14 0.96
N ASN A 168 11.77 14.37 0.66
CA ASN A 168 11.52 13.06 1.27
C ASN A 168 11.92 11.98 0.28
N LYS A 169 12.54 10.90 0.78
CA LYS A 169 12.83 9.73 -0.04
C LYS A 169 11.60 9.36 -0.89
N PRO A 170 11.73 9.34 -2.22
CA PRO A 170 10.61 8.96 -3.07
C PRO A 170 10.41 7.46 -3.04
N LEU A 171 9.71 6.98 -2.00
CA LEU A 171 9.36 5.57 -1.89
C LEU A 171 8.11 5.26 -2.72
N GLY A 172 8.02 4.03 -3.19
CA GLY A 172 6.83 3.50 -3.84
C GLY A 172 6.62 2.03 -3.50
N LEU A 173 5.39 1.58 -3.58
CA LEU A 173 5.04 0.19 -3.44
C LEU A 173 5.38 -0.53 -4.74
N ALA A 174 6.26 -1.49 -4.64
CA ALA A 174 6.72 -2.33 -5.74
C ALA A 174 6.21 -3.76 -5.59
N CYS A 175 6.07 -4.44 -6.71
CA CYS A 175 5.91 -5.88 -6.77
C CYS A 175 7.08 -6.51 -7.53
N GLU A 176 7.62 -7.58 -6.98
CA GLU A 176 8.56 -8.48 -7.62
C GLU A 176 7.92 -9.86 -7.71
N ALA A 177 8.04 -10.52 -8.84
CA ALA A 177 7.37 -11.79 -9.08
C ALA A 177 8.30 -12.83 -9.69
N THR A 178 8.04 -14.08 -9.34
CA THR A 178 8.67 -15.26 -9.94
C THR A 178 7.67 -16.40 -10.04
N SER A 179 8.11 -17.52 -10.59
CA SER A 179 7.36 -18.76 -10.59
C SER A 179 8.27 -19.95 -10.34
N TYR A 180 7.68 -21.08 -9.97
CA TYR A 180 8.33 -22.37 -9.90
C TYR A 180 7.37 -23.48 -10.32
N VAL A 181 7.92 -24.58 -10.81
CA VAL A 181 7.15 -25.77 -11.20
C VAL A 181 6.89 -26.63 -9.96
N ASP A 182 5.75 -27.30 -9.91
CA ASP A 182 5.45 -28.27 -8.85
C ASP A 182 6.51 -29.37 -8.81
N GLY A 183 7.07 -29.64 -7.63
CA GLY A 183 8.22 -30.54 -7.49
C GLY A 183 9.57 -29.97 -7.94
N GLY A 184 9.60 -28.74 -8.47
CA GLY A 184 10.83 -28.03 -8.82
C GLY A 184 11.68 -27.68 -7.59
N ASN A 185 12.95 -27.38 -7.81
CA ASN A 185 13.93 -27.06 -6.76
C ASN A 185 14.53 -25.65 -6.88
N ALA A 186 14.00 -24.82 -7.79
CA ALA A 186 14.48 -23.44 -8.02
C ALA A 186 13.34 -22.54 -8.51
N PHE A 187 13.50 -21.26 -8.27
CA PHE A 187 12.69 -20.22 -8.93
C PHE A 187 13.14 -20.04 -10.37
N ASN A 188 12.20 -19.72 -11.25
CA ASN A 188 12.49 -19.37 -12.65
C ASN A 188 13.31 -18.07 -12.75
N ASP A 189 13.06 -17.11 -11.84
CA ASP A 189 13.91 -15.94 -11.69
C ASP A 189 14.82 -16.13 -10.45
N THR A 190 16.10 -16.33 -10.68
CA THR A 190 17.11 -16.56 -9.61
C THR A 190 17.37 -15.33 -8.76
N ASN A 191 17.04 -14.12 -9.27
CA ASN A 191 17.21 -12.85 -8.57
C ASN A 191 16.03 -12.52 -7.64
N PHE A 192 14.97 -13.31 -7.67
CA PHE A 192 13.81 -13.10 -6.79
C PHE A 192 14.21 -13.05 -5.32
N GLY A 193 13.70 -12.03 -4.62
CA GLY A 193 14.06 -11.72 -3.24
C GLY A 193 15.19 -10.70 -3.08
N SER A 194 15.89 -10.33 -4.17
CA SER A 194 16.93 -9.29 -4.19
C SER A 194 16.68 -8.22 -5.25
N GLY A 195 15.71 -8.44 -6.12
CA GLY A 195 15.34 -7.54 -7.20
C GLY A 195 14.59 -6.31 -6.71
N SER A 196 14.49 -5.33 -7.60
CA SER A 196 13.79 -4.08 -7.35
C SER A 196 12.29 -4.14 -7.67
N GLY A 197 11.85 -5.11 -8.45
CA GLY A 197 10.46 -5.25 -8.89
C GLY A 197 9.93 -4.05 -9.68
N GLN A 198 8.66 -4.12 -10.08
CA GLN A 198 7.94 -3.05 -10.76
C GLN A 198 7.18 -2.17 -9.76
N LEU A 199 7.30 -0.84 -9.87
CA LEU A 199 6.50 0.08 -9.06
C LEU A 199 5.03 0.04 -9.48
N ILE A 200 4.15 -0.20 -8.51
CA ILE A 200 2.69 -0.22 -8.70
C ILE A 200 2.08 1.10 -8.23
N ILE A 201 2.49 1.57 -7.06
CA ILE A 201 2.01 2.84 -6.50
C ILE A 201 3.23 3.68 -6.14
N ARG A 202 3.31 4.87 -6.71
CA ARG A 202 4.37 5.82 -6.39
C ARG A 202 4.00 6.64 -5.15
N ARG A 203 5.02 7.19 -4.48
CA ARG A 203 4.86 8.11 -3.34
C ARG A 203 4.11 7.50 -2.16
N VAL A 204 4.52 6.29 -1.78
CA VAL A 204 4.03 5.60 -0.58
C VAL A 204 5.06 5.76 0.53
N ASP A 205 4.70 6.47 1.59
CA ASP A 205 5.57 6.72 2.74
C ASP A 205 5.60 5.54 3.73
N TYR A 206 4.52 4.76 3.80
CA TYR A 206 4.40 3.61 4.70
C TYR A 206 3.45 2.54 4.15
N PHE A 207 3.83 1.27 4.31
CA PHE A 207 3.03 0.09 3.97
C PHE A 207 2.94 -0.80 5.19
N HIS A 208 1.71 -1.13 5.62
CA HIS A 208 1.44 -1.97 6.76
C HIS A 208 0.48 -3.10 6.40
N VAL A 209 0.70 -4.28 6.99
CA VAL A 209 -0.09 -5.47 6.72
C VAL A 209 -0.50 -6.13 8.02
N LEU A 210 -1.77 -6.44 8.16
CA LEU A 210 -2.33 -7.27 9.21
C LEU A 210 -2.96 -8.52 8.63
N LEU A 211 -2.87 -9.60 9.36
CA LEU A 211 -3.55 -10.86 9.06
C LEU A 211 -4.78 -10.98 9.96
N ASN A 212 -5.95 -11.14 9.36
CA ASN A 212 -7.13 -11.56 10.09
C ASN A 212 -7.05 -13.05 10.31
N VAL A 213 -7.05 -13.47 11.56
CA VAL A 213 -6.83 -14.84 11.94
C VAL A 213 -7.91 -15.34 12.89
N SER A 214 -8.19 -16.63 12.84
CA SER A 214 -9.10 -17.31 13.78
C SER A 214 -8.55 -18.67 14.19
N ASN A 215 -9.14 -19.23 15.25
CA ASN A 215 -8.90 -20.62 15.64
C ASN A 215 -9.77 -21.56 14.80
N ASP A 216 -9.51 -22.87 14.90
CA ASP A 216 -10.20 -23.91 14.11
C ASP A 216 -11.72 -23.94 14.36
N ASN A 217 -12.19 -23.46 15.51
CA ASN A 217 -13.62 -23.37 15.85
C ASN A 217 -14.28 -22.06 15.41
N ASN A 218 -13.49 -21.10 14.88
CA ASN A 218 -13.94 -19.74 14.55
C ASN A 218 -14.53 -18.94 15.74
N ASP A 219 -14.15 -19.27 16.97
CA ASP A 219 -14.60 -18.58 18.19
C ASP A 219 -13.78 -17.32 18.47
N VAL A 220 -12.55 -17.27 17.95
CA VAL A 220 -11.60 -16.17 18.14
C VAL A 220 -11.27 -15.55 16.79
N PHE A 221 -11.58 -14.27 16.64
CA PHE A 221 -11.16 -13.46 15.49
C PHE A 221 -10.28 -12.31 15.96
N LYS A 222 -9.07 -12.23 15.46
CA LYS A 222 -8.16 -11.12 15.77
C LYS A 222 -7.35 -10.70 14.55
N TYR A 223 -6.84 -9.46 14.60
CA TYR A 223 -5.86 -8.98 13.63
C TYR A 223 -4.48 -9.01 14.27
N LEU A 224 -3.53 -9.65 13.60
CA LEU A 224 -2.14 -9.73 14.04
C LEU A 224 -1.20 -9.19 12.97
N ASP A 225 -0.12 -8.57 13.42
CA ASP A 225 1.03 -8.32 12.56
C ASP A 225 1.63 -9.64 12.09
N ILE A 226 2.26 -9.64 10.93
CA ILE A 226 2.85 -10.84 10.34
C ILE A 226 3.85 -11.51 11.30
N ASN A 227 4.73 -10.73 11.93
CA ASN A 227 5.74 -11.28 12.84
C ASN A 227 5.12 -11.85 14.13
N ASN A 228 4.08 -11.18 14.66
CA ASN A 228 3.32 -11.67 15.81
C ASN A 228 2.58 -12.96 15.47
N TYR A 229 2.01 -13.07 14.28
CA TYR A 229 1.41 -14.30 13.80
C TYR A 229 2.44 -15.43 13.61
N ALA A 230 3.58 -15.12 13.02
CA ALA A 230 4.66 -16.11 12.81
C ALA A 230 5.16 -16.72 14.13
N SER A 231 5.21 -15.91 15.20
CA SER A 231 5.61 -16.35 16.55
C SER A 231 4.49 -16.92 17.40
N ASP A 232 3.23 -16.80 16.96
CA ASP A 232 2.07 -17.29 17.71
C ASP A 232 2.07 -18.84 17.76
N SER A 233 1.85 -19.40 18.93
CA SER A 233 1.82 -20.86 19.16
C SER A 233 0.40 -21.46 19.18
N THR A 234 -0.64 -20.62 19.00
CA THR A 234 -2.05 -21.03 19.21
C THR A 234 -2.73 -21.63 18.00
N ASN A 235 -1.97 -22.06 16.99
CA ASN A 235 -2.46 -22.77 15.80
C ASN A 235 -3.60 -22.06 15.05
N LEU A 236 -3.44 -20.74 14.86
CA LEU A 236 -4.42 -19.93 14.15
C LEU A 236 -4.29 -20.10 12.63
N HIS A 237 -5.39 -19.89 11.92
CA HIS A 237 -5.41 -19.86 10.46
C HIS A 237 -5.77 -18.45 9.95
N ILE A 238 -5.25 -18.12 8.76
CA ILE A 238 -5.44 -16.81 8.12
C ILE A 238 -6.72 -16.85 7.29
N ASN A 239 -7.63 -15.89 7.53
CA ASN A 239 -8.88 -15.73 6.78
C ASN A 239 -8.81 -14.60 5.77
N ALA A 240 -8.13 -13.51 6.13
CA ALA A 240 -8.02 -12.33 5.29
C ALA A 240 -6.70 -11.61 5.52
N VAL A 241 -6.29 -10.84 4.53
CA VAL A 241 -5.18 -9.90 4.61
C VAL A 241 -5.74 -8.49 4.61
N GLN A 242 -5.33 -7.68 5.57
CA GLN A 242 -5.64 -6.26 5.62
C GLN A 242 -4.39 -5.46 5.27
N ILE A 243 -4.51 -4.58 4.28
CA ILE A 243 -3.41 -3.73 3.82
C ILE A 243 -3.73 -2.27 4.08
N GLY A 244 -2.73 -1.53 4.51
CA GLY A 244 -2.79 -0.10 4.77
C GLY A 244 -1.60 0.62 4.16
N LEU A 245 -1.86 1.73 3.47
CA LEU A 245 -0.88 2.55 2.80
C LEU A 245 -1.01 4.00 3.26
N LEU A 246 0.11 4.65 3.54
CA LEU A 246 0.19 6.10 3.65
C LEU A 246 0.75 6.64 2.34
N VAL A 247 -0.12 7.22 1.52
CA VAL A 247 0.23 7.74 0.18
C VAL A 247 0.31 9.26 0.24
N ARG A 248 1.29 9.86 -0.43
CA ARG A 248 1.46 11.31 -0.53
C ARG A 248 1.30 11.83 -1.94
N SER A 249 1.02 13.13 -2.07
CA SER A 249 0.98 13.83 -3.37
C SER A 249 2.37 13.83 -4.04
N ASN A 250 2.37 13.94 -5.37
CA ASN A 250 3.61 14.07 -6.15
C ASN A 250 4.33 15.37 -5.82
N ASP A 251 3.58 16.47 -5.73
CA ASP A 251 4.11 17.80 -5.49
C ASP A 251 3.82 18.28 -4.08
N GLY A 252 4.72 19.08 -3.53
CA GLY A 252 4.51 19.81 -2.29
C GLY A 252 3.49 20.93 -2.50
N LEU A 253 2.57 21.06 -1.58
CA LEU A 253 1.51 22.05 -1.61
C LEU A 253 1.90 23.23 -0.70
N GLY A 254 1.95 24.43 -1.25
CA GLY A 254 2.24 25.66 -0.51
C GLY A 254 1.12 26.07 0.46
N SER A 255 0.54 25.13 1.18
CA SER A 255 -0.57 25.36 2.10
C SER A 255 -0.08 25.33 3.56
N ASN A 256 -0.30 26.41 4.30
CA ASN A 256 0.00 26.50 5.73
C ASN A 256 -0.87 25.58 6.61
N ASN A 257 -1.90 24.96 6.03
CA ASN A 257 -2.81 24.05 6.73
C ASN A 257 -2.32 22.61 6.83
N LEU A 258 -1.25 22.25 6.08
CA LEU A 258 -0.64 20.93 6.16
C LEU A 258 0.44 20.95 7.25
N ARG A 259 0.27 20.11 8.27
CA ARG A 259 1.20 20.01 9.39
C ARG A 259 2.25 18.94 9.12
N ALA A 260 3.50 19.26 9.37
CA ALA A 260 4.61 18.33 9.26
C ALA A 260 4.58 17.23 10.33
N ASP A 261 3.97 17.52 11.50
CA ASP A 261 3.87 16.66 12.68
C ASP A 261 2.53 15.92 12.78
N GLN A 262 1.77 15.86 11.68
CA GLN A 262 0.48 15.19 11.65
C GLN A 262 0.65 13.68 11.89
N GLN A 263 -0.13 13.14 12.82
CA GLN A 263 -0.24 11.70 13.04
C GLN A 263 -1.24 11.08 12.05
N TYR A 264 -0.89 9.90 11.57
CA TYR A 264 -1.73 9.10 10.70
C TYR A 264 -1.94 7.73 11.31
N GLN A 265 -3.20 7.27 11.34
CA GLN A 265 -3.53 5.92 11.78
C GLN A 265 -3.57 5.00 10.56
N VAL A 266 -2.57 4.13 10.41
CA VAL A 266 -2.48 3.14 9.36
C VAL A 266 -2.75 1.77 9.97
N LEU A 267 -3.97 1.27 9.81
CA LEU A 267 -4.48 0.08 10.49
C LEU A 267 -4.36 0.22 12.04
N ASN A 268 -3.63 -0.67 12.68
CA ASN A 268 -3.38 -0.60 14.13
C ASN A 268 -2.17 0.27 14.52
N GLN A 269 -1.43 0.81 13.54
CA GLN A 269 -0.20 1.55 13.79
C GLN A 269 -0.41 3.06 13.66
N SER A 270 -0.07 3.82 14.71
CA SER A 270 0.01 5.29 14.66
C SER A 270 1.40 5.71 14.21
N VAL A 271 1.47 6.54 13.17
CA VAL A 271 2.73 6.95 12.56
C VAL A 271 2.79 8.46 12.35
N VAL A 272 4.00 9.01 12.41
CA VAL A 272 4.33 10.39 12.05
C VAL A 272 5.35 10.32 10.93
N VAL A 273 5.25 11.23 9.97
CA VAL A 273 6.20 11.27 8.86
C VAL A 273 7.57 11.74 9.36
N ASN A 274 8.61 11.05 8.92
CA ASN A 274 9.98 11.46 9.16
C ASN A 274 10.29 12.68 8.28
N THR A 275 10.07 13.88 8.81
CA THR A 275 10.32 15.13 8.08
C THR A 275 11.78 15.52 8.28
N ASP A 276 12.50 15.65 7.19
CA ASP A 276 13.76 16.40 7.20
C ASP A 276 13.43 17.88 7.48
N SER A 277 14.18 18.52 8.37
CA SER A 277 14.01 19.93 8.77
C SER A 277 14.09 20.94 7.59
N ASN A 278 14.49 20.47 6.42
CA ASN A 278 14.65 21.25 5.19
C ASN A 278 13.41 21.29 4.28
N ILE A 279 12.30 20.58 4.66
CA ILE A 279 11.10 20.55 3.81
C ILE A 279 10.31 21.83 3.97
N LYS A 280 10.39 22.71 2.95
CA LYS A 280 9.67 23.99 2.90
C LYS A 280 8.21 23.86 2.48
N THR A 281 7.86 22.80 1.77
CA THR A 281 6.51 22.59 1.23
C THR A 281 5.96 21.22 1.68
N PRO A 282 4.93 21.22 2.53
CA PRO A 282 4.34 19.96 2.99
C PRO A 282 3.56 19.27 1.86
N PHE A 283 3.60 17.95 1.86
CA PHE A 283 2.83 17.10 0.94
C PHE A 283 1.47 16.75 1.55
N LEU A 284 0.43 16.68 0.71
CA LEU A 284 -0.83 16.07 1.12
C LEU A 284 -0.62 14.57 1.28
N ARG A 285 -1.12 14.00 2.36
CA ARG A 285 -1.08 12.56 2.63
C ARG A 285 -2.45 12.03 2.95
N LYS A 286 -2.71 10.80 2.49
CA LYS A 286 -3.94 10.08 2.80
C LYS A 286 -3.62 8.63 3.15
N VAL A 287 -4.34 8.10 4.11
CA VAL A 287 -4.34 6.68 4.43
C VAL A 287 -5.38 6.00 3.55
N ILE A 288 -4.95 4.92 2.87
CA ILE A 288 -5.81 4.08 2.05
C ILE A 288 -5.68 2.66 2.61
N GLN A 289 -6.82 2.02 2.88
CA GLN A 289 -6.86 0.71 3.54
C GLN A 289 -7.87 -0.19 2.84
N GLN A 290 -7.55 -1.49 2.81
CA GLN A 290 -8.45 -2.49 2.29
C GLN A 290 -8.25 -3.84 2.99
N THR A 291 -9.35 -4.53 3.27
CA THR A 291 -9.35 -5.92 3.73
C THR A 291 -9.74 -6.83 2.59
N VAL A 292 -8.96 -7.88 2.37
CA VAL A 292 -9.15 -8.84 1.30
C VAL A 292 -9.29 -10.22 1.93
N ALA A 293 -10.47 -10.82 1.84
CA ALA A 293 -10.66 -12.21 2.24
C ALA A 293 -9.95 -13.14 1.26
N LEU A 294 -9.23 -14.13 1.77
CA LEU A 294 -8.62 -15.18 0.98
C LEU A 294 -9.69 -16.16 0.50
N ARG A 295 -9.56 -16.60 -0.74
CA ARG A 295 -10.43 -17.66 -1.25
C ARG A 295 -10.04 -18.97 -0.59
N ASN A 296 -11.02 -19.82 -0.27
CA ASN A 296 -10.83 -21.10 0.40
C ASN A 296 -10.11 -21.01 1.78
N ALA A 297 -9.98 -19.82 2.36
CA ALA A 297 -9.58 -19.68 3.75
C ALA A 297 -10.79 -20.12 4.60
N GLY A 298 -10.72 -21.34 5.13
CA GLY A 298 -11.86 -22.08 5.62
C GLY A 298 -12.73 -21.31 6.59
N LEU A 299 -13.93 -21.05 6.19
CA LEU A 299 -15.05 -21.31 7.08
C LEU A 299 -14.97 -22.82 7.33
N GLY A 300 -14.46 -23.24 8.50
CA GLY A 300 -14.45 -24.65 8.88
C GLY A 300 -15.86 -25.20 8.81
N ILE A 301 -16.22 -25.73 7.66
CA ILE A 301 -17.33 -26.66 7.58
C ILE A 301 -16.76 -27.93 8.24
N SER A 302 -17.04 -28.10 9.51
CA SER A 302 -16.92 -29.40 10.09
C SER A 302 -17.92 -30.26 9.32
N ASP A 303 -17.45 -31.06 8.37
CA ASP A 303 -18.19 -32.14 7.76
C ASP A 303 -18.46 -33.23 8.79
N THR A 304 -19.17 -32.88 9.85
CA THR A 304 -19.90 -33.83 10.66
C THR A 304 -21.38 -33.82 10.26
N VAL A 305 -21.64 -34.06 8.98
CA VAL A 305 -22.90 -34.70 8.62
C VAL A 305 -22.75 -36.16 9.01
N THR A 306 -22.97 -36.46 10.28
CA THR A 306 -23.31 -37.79 10.72
C THR A 306 -24.55 -38.20 9.93
N ALA A 307 -24.38 -39.12 8.99
CA ALA A 307 -25.48 -39.81 8.36
C ALA A 307 -26.25 -40.47 9.49
N ALA A 308 -27.33 -39.82 9.95
CA ALA A 308 -28.33 -40.46 10.78
C ALA A 308 -28.98 -41.53 9.92
N GLY A 309 -28.53 -42.79 10.12
CA GLY A 309 -29.09 -43.95 9.49
C GLY A 309 -30.57 -44.05 9.84
N GLY A 310 -31.39 -44.12 8.80
CA GLY A 310 -32.77 -44.58 8.93
C GLY A 310 -32.84 -46.03 9.37
N GLN A 311 -33.64 -46.30 10.31
CA GLN A 311 -34.36 -47.56 10.49
C GLN A 311 -35.82 -47.34 10.10
#